data_12b8fff915147684eed4dc15c058879d
#
_entry.id   12b8fff915147684eed4dc15c058879d
#
_cell.length_a   1.000
_cell.length_b   1.000
_cell.length_c   1.000
_cell.angle_alpha   90.00
_cell.angle_beta   90.00
_cell.angle_gamma   90.00
#
_symmetry.space_group_name_H-M   'P 1'
#
loop_
_entity.id
_entity.type
_entity.pdbx_description
1 polymer ?
#
loop_
_entity_poly.entity_id
_entity_poly.type
_entity_poly.pdbx_seq_one_letter_code
_entity_poly.pdbx_strand_id
1 'polypeptide(L)'
;MIKLPKITEASIDLSTICQLHCVECSTSKGITHAGIVGKGQLSFEDFSNFIDTNPEIKRIEMSNWGEIFLNKDIVKILEYAFRKGVTLYCGNGTNFNNVSEEALEALVKYRVEYLNISIDGATQETYSIYRVGGNLCNVLQNIERLNNYKERYNSEYPKLSWQFVIFGHNEQDLPKVKELCLKYNMAFNPKLNYSQFSPVKDKEFVRRESGLGVADRDEYRLKHNHEYKAPCYHCFSSPQINWNGDILGCSVI
;
A
#
# COMPACT_ATOMS: atom_id res chain seq x y z
N MET A 1 10.78 -32.15 -18.00
CA MET A 1 11.04 -30.69 -18.14
C MET A 1 10.04 -29.96 -17.24
N ILE A 2 10.47 -29.30 -16.18
CA ILE A 2 9.60 -28.50 -15.30
C ILE A 2 9.23 -27.25 -16.11
N LYS A 3 7.94 -27.09 -16.45
CA LYS A 3 7.44 -25.90 -17.14
C LYS A 3 7.30 -24.80 -16.10
N LEU A 4 8.18 -23.81 -16.11
CA LEU A 4 8.07 -22.66 -15.24
C LEU A 4 6.76 -21.90 -15.55
N PRO A 5 6.03 -21.40 -14.54
CA PRO A 5 4.85 -20.61 -14.78
C PRO A 5 5.22 -19.34 -15.55
N LYS A 6 4.33 -18.91 -16.46
CA LYS A 6 4.51 -17.64 -17.17
C LYS A 6 4.29 -16.50 -16.18
N ILE A 7 5.29 -15.64 -16.01
CA ILE A 7 5.17 -14.45 -15.17
C ILE A 7 4.32 -13.43 -15.92
N THR A 8 3.20 -13.03 -15.33
CA THR A 8 2.27 -12.04 -15.89
C THR A 8 2.04 -10.86 -14.96
N GLU A 9 2.66 -10.88 -13.79
CA GLU A 9 2.57 -9.86 -12.75
C GLU A 9 3.98 -9.48 -12.28
N ALA A 10 4.17 -8.21 -11.91
CA ALA A 10 5.41 -7.72 -11.32
C ALA A 10 5.09 -6.76 -10.18
N SER A 11 6.03 -6.59 -9.26
CA SER A 11 6.04 -5.51 -8.28
C SER A 11 7.13 -4.52 -8.67
N ILE A 12 6.81 -3.24 -8.83
CA ILE A 12 7.78 -2.23 -9.25
C ILE A 12 7.77 -1.06 -8.27
N ASP A 13 8.93 -0.73 -7.73
CA ASP A 13 9.07 0.43 -6.84
C ASP A 13 9.07 1.73 -7.65
N LEU A 14 7.93 2.42 -7.70
CA LEU A 14 7.85 3.73 -8.35
C LEU A 14 8.66 4.80 -7.59
N SER A 15 8.77 4.65 -6.26
CA SER A 15 9.56 5.53 -5.42
C SER A 15 9.97 4.81 -4.14
N THR A 16 11.22 4.94 -3.74
CA THR A 16 11.72 4.49 -2.44
C THR A 16 11.85 5.65 -1.45
N ILE A 17 11.41 6.85 -1.84
CA ILE A 17 11.43 8.07 -1.02
C ILE A 17 10.06 8.19 -0.33
N CYS A 18 10.06 8.59 0.93
CA CYS A 18 8.85 8.90 1.68
C CYS A 18 9.06 10.18 2.50
N GLN A 19 8.01 10.99 2.64
CA GLN A 19 8.01 12.21 3.44
C GLN A 19 7.62 11.95 4.91
N LEU A 20 7.05 10.75 5.21
CA LEU A 20 6.71 10.37 6.57
C LEU A 20 7.87 9.64 7.26
N HIS A 21 7.84 9.66 8.61
CA HIS A 21 8.81 9.02 9.48
C HIS A 21 8.14 7.97 10.38
N CYS A 22 7.36 7.06 9.76
CA CYS A 22 6.64 6.02 10.50
C CYS A 22 7.59 5.18 11.36
N VAL A 23 7.19 4.93 12.62
CA VAL A 23 8.09 4.43 13.68
C VAL A 23 8.81 3.11 13.33
N GLU A 24 8.11 2.14 12.74
CA GLU A 24 8.68 0.82 12.42
C GLU A 24 9.00 0.63 10.93
N CYS A 25 8.91 1.70 10.12
CA CYS A 25 9.15 1.61 8.69
C CYS A 25 10.64 1.54 8.37
N SER A 26 11.07 0.55 7.61
CA SER A 26 12.45 0.38 7.16
C SER A 26 12.98 1.58 6.37
N THR A 27 12.11 2.24 5.58
CA THR A 27 12.46 3.47 4.85
C THR A 27 12.75 4.62 5.81
N SER A 28 11.91 4.82 6.83
CA SER A 28 12.12 5.86 7.86
C SER A 28 13.36 5.63 8.70
N LYS A 29 13.66 4.36 8.99
CA LYS A 29 14.87 3.95 9.74
C LYS A 29 16.14 4.01 8.89
N GLY A 30 16.05 4.34 7.61
CA GLY A 30 17.18 4.37 6.68
C GLY A 30 17.69 3.00 6.24
N ILE A 31 17.11 1.91 6.72
CA ILE A 31 17.53 0.55 6.40
C ILE A 31 17.39 0.30 4.88
N THR A 32 16.25 0.66 4.31
CA THR A 32 16.00 0.53 2.87
C THR A 32 17.02 1.29 2.04
N HIS A 33 17.36 2.51 2.45
CA HIS A 33 18.28 3.39 1.71
C HIS A 33 19.75 3.00 1.85
N ALA A 34 20.13 2.40 2.98
CA ALA A 34 21.49 1.91 3.22
C ALA A 34 21.77 0.56 2.57
N GLY A 35 20.71 -0.19 2.22
CA GLY A 35 20.79 -1.51 1.60
C GLY A 35 20.76 -1.47 0.08
N ILE A 36 20.47 -2.63 -0.52
CA ILE A 36 20.43 -2.84 -1.96
C ILE A 36 19.31 -2.06 -2.67
N VAL A 37 18.28 -1.64 -1.94
CA VAL A 37 17.14 -0.89 -2.50
C VAL A 37 17.54 0.53 -2.90
N GLY A 38 18.35 1.19 -2.07
CA GLY A 38 18.80 2.56 -2.32
C GLY A 38 17.69 3.61 -2.23
N LYS A 39 17.98 4.81 -2.74
CA LYS A 39 17.07 5.96 -2.70
C LYS A 39 16.87 6.53 -4.09
N GLY A 40 15.64 6.46 -4.61
CA GLY A 40 15.34 7.00 -5.95
C GLY A 40 13.88 6.88 -6.34
N GLN A 41 13.65 7.23 -7.60
CA GLN A 41 12.34 7.18 -8.25
C GLN A 41 12.50 6.60 -9.66
N LEU A 42 11.59 5.72 -10.04
CA LEU A 42 11.54 5.17 -11.39
C LEU A 42 11.18 6.28 -12.39
N SER A 43 11.94 6.41 -13.46
CA SER A 43 11.62 7.36 -14.54
C SER A 43 10.49 6.82 -15.42
N PHE A 44 9.76 7.75 -16.08
CA PHE A 44 8.77 7.35 -17.07
C PHE A 44 9.41 6.57 -18.24
N GLU A 45 10.62 6.93 -18.66
CA GLU A 45 11.34 6.26 -19.73
C GLU A 45 11.63 4.79 -19.39
N ASP A 46 12.17 4.53 -18.19
CA ASP A 46 12.45 3.16 -17.73
C ASP A 46 11.17 2.35 -17.58
N PHE A 47 10.10 2.94 -17.02
CA PHE A 47 8.80 2.28 -16.93
C PHE A 47 8.24 1.91 -18.29
N SER A 48 8.25 2.84 -19.26
CA SER A 48 7.72 2.58 -20.60
C SER A 48 8.54 1.52 -21.33
N ASN A 49 9.85 1.57 -21.21
CA ASN A 49 10.75 0.55 -21.77
C ASN A 49 10.49 -0.84 -21.15
N PHE A 50 10.29 -0.90 -19.82
CA PHE A 50 9.94 -2.16 -19.16
C PHE A 50 8.64 -2.76 -19.71
N ILE A 51 7.59 -1.95 -19.85
CA ILE A 51 6.30 -2.41 -20.41
C ILE A 51 6.44 -2.89 -21.85
N ASP A 52 7.20 -2.18 -22.68
CA ASP A 52 7.34 -2.49 -24.09
C ASP A 52 8.19 -3.75 -24.34
N THR A 53 9.15 -4.00 -23.47
CA THR A 53 10.03 -5.19 -23.57
C THR A 53 9.47 -6.43 -22.89
N ASN A 54 8.42 -6.29 -22.05
CA ASN A 54 7.79 -7.39 -21.31
C ASN A 54 6.27 -7.44 -21.58
N PRO A 55 5.82 -7.73 -22.82
CA PRO A 55 4.41 -7.67 -23.22
C PRO A 55 3.53 -8.71 -22.51
N GLU A 56 4.11 -9.71 -21.87
CA GLU A 56 3.42 -10.70 -21.04
C GLU A 56 2.97 -10.16 -19.70
N ILE A 57 3.58 -9.09 -19.17
CA ILE A 57 3.19 -8.46 -17.91
C ILE A 57 1.85 -7.72 -18.12
N LYS A 58 0.85 -8.09 -17.32
CA LYS A 58 -0.52 -7.56 -17.40
C LYS A 58 -0.96 -6.84 -16.13
N ARG A 59 -0.22 -7.01 -15.03
CA ARG A 59 -0.59 -6.44 -13.75
C ARG A 59 0.66 -6.04 -12.96
N ILE A 60 0.65 -4.85 -12.35
CA ILE A 60 1.81 -4.32 -11.62
C ILE A 60 1.35 -3.75 -10.27
N GLU A 61 1.96 -4.27 -9.19
CA GLU A 61 1.98 -3.66 -7.88
C GLU A 61 2.96 -2.48 -7.87
N MET A 62 2.51 -1.28 -7.46
CA MET A 62 3.31 -0.05 -7.54
C MET A 62 3.98 0.34 -6.22
N SER A 63 3.60 -0.28 -5.12
CA SER A 63 3.96 0.19 -3.78
C SER A 63 4.61 -0.91 -2.96
N ASN A 64 5.88 -0.74 -2.62
CA ASN A 64 6.54 -1.60 -1.65
C ASN A 64 7.36 -0.77 -0.64
N TRP A 65 8.24 0.08 -1.15
CA TRP A 65 9.02 1.01 -0.35
C TRP A 65 8.59 2.46 -0.66
N GLY A 66 8.74 3.37 0.29
CA GLY A 66 8.48 4.79 0.05
C GLY A 66 7.02 5.19 -0.20
N GLU A 67 6.82 6.27 -0.96
CA GLU A 67 5.51 6.83 -1.29
C GLU A 67 5.41 7.09 -2.79
N ILE A 68 4.49 6.42 -3.45
CA ILE A 68 4.34 6.45 -4.92
C ILE A 68 3.98 7.84 -5.46
N PHE A 69 3.22 8.64 -4.70
CA PHE A 69 2.80 9.99 -5.13
C PHE A 69 3.89 11.04 -5.05
N LEU A 70 5.07 10.69 -4.55
CA LEU A 70 6.28 11.52 -4.67
C LEU A 70 6.98 11.32 -6.02
N ASN A 71 6.61 10.31 -6.80
CA ASN A 71 7.15 10.14 -8.14
C ASN A 71 6.58 11.22 -9.07
N LYS A 72 7.48 12.04 -9.64
CA LYS A 72 7.12 13.16 -10.52
C LYS A 72 6.44 12.74 -11.83
N ASP A 73 6.66 11.51 -12.26
CA ASP A 73 6.13 10.97 -13.51
C ASP A 73 4.88 10.09 -13.30
N ILE A 74 4.32 10.06 -12.07
CA ILE A 74 3.20 9.17 -11.71
C ILE A 74 2.04 9.24 -12.71
N VAL A 75 1.63 10.43 -13.12
CA VAL A 75 0.51 10.62 -14.06
C VAL A 75 0.81 10.01 -15.43
N LYS A 76 2.03 10.20 -15.95
CA LYS A 76 2.46 9.61 -17.23
C LYS A 76 2.52 8.08 -17.15
N ILE A 77 3.00 7.55 -16.02
CA ILE A 77 3.05 6.11 -15.76
C ILE A 77 1.65 5.50 -15.77
N LEU A 78 0.70 6.12 -15.04
CA LEU A 78 -0.70 5.66 -15.00
C LEU A 78 -1.34 5.67 -16.39
N GLU A 79 -1.17 6.75 -17.15
CA GLU A 79 -1.68 6.86 -18.51
C GLU A 79 -1.10 5.80 -19.44
N TYR A 80 0.21 5.63 -19.41
CA TYR A 80 0.90 4.69 -20.29
C TYR A 80 0.48 3.25 -20.03
N ALA A 81 0.47 2.83 -18.76
CA ALA A 81 0.01 1.50 -18.38
C ALA A 81 -1.42 1.22 -18.88
N PHE A 82 -2.33 2.18 -18.66
CA PHE A 82 -3.71 2.07 -19.15
C PHE A 82 -3.78 1.89 -20.67
N ARG A 83 -3.04 2.70 -21.43
CA ARG A 83 -2.97 2.59 -22.91
C ARG A 83 -2.40 1.27 -23.40
N LYS A 84 -1.50 0.66 -22.63
CA LYS A 84 -0.88 -0.64 -22.93
C LYS A 84 -1.69 -1.83 -22.40
N GLY A 85 -2.82 -1.58 -21.74
CA GLY A 85 -3.65 -2.64 -21.15
C GLY A 85 -3.01 -3.34 -19.96
N VAL A 86 -2.14 -2.63 -19.22
CA VAL A 86 -1.52 -3.09 -18.00
C VAL A 86 -2.27 -2.50 -16.80
N THR A 87 -2.76 -3.37 -15.93
CA THR A 87 -3.48 -3.00 -14.72
C THR A 87 -2.51 -2.62 -13.61
N LEU A 88 -2.67 -1.43 -13.04
CA LEU A 88 -1.89 -0.96 -11.90
C LEU A 88 -2.69 -1.03 -10.60
N TYR A 89 -2.03 -1.36 -9.50
CA TYR A 89 -2.63 -1.36 -8.18
C TYR A 89 -1.61 -1.02 -7.08
N CYS A 90 -2.11 -0.68 -5.88
CA CYS A 90 -1.31 -0.35 -4.72
C CYS A 90 -1.80 -1.18 -3.52
N GLY A 91 -1.29 -2.40 -3.39
CA GLY A 91 -1.71 -3.39 -2.39
C GLY A 91 -0.90 -3.33 -1.10
N ASN A 92 0.37 -2.96 -1.17
CA ASN A 92 1.23 -2.81 0.01
C ASN A 92 0.95 -1.52 0.79
N GLY A 93 0.38 -0.52 0.12
CA GLY A 93 -0.16 0.68 0.74
C GLY A 93 0.56 1.97 0.37
N THR A 94 -0.19 3.06 0.40
CA THR A 94 0.28 4.45 0.28
C THR A 94 -0.11 5.24 1.51
N ASN A 95 0.65 6.27 1.87
CA ASN A 95 0.28 7.17 2.97
C ASN A 95 -0.74 8.25 2.57
N PHE A 96 -0.87 8.50 1.29
CA PHE A 96 -1.89 9.38 0.68
C PHE A 96 -1.94 10.82 1.21
N ASN A 97 -0.86 11.30 1.84
CA ASN A 97 -0.81 12.67 2.42
C ASN A 97 -0.63 13.75 1.35
N ASN A 98 0.25 13.52 0.37
CA ASN A 98 0.62 14.48 -0.65
C ASN A 98 0.30 13.93 -2.03
N VAL A 99 -0.93 14.11 -2.47
CA VAL A 99 -1.38 13.68 -3.81
C VAL A 99 -1.84 14.92 -4.57
N SER A 100 -1.31 15.13 -5.78
CA SER A 100 -1.74 16.24 -6.63
C SER A 100 -3.13 16.00 -7.22
N GLU A 101 -3.83 17.08 -7.61
CA GLU A 101 -5.14 16.96 -8.26
C GLU A 101 -5.07 16.13 -9.54
N GLU A 102 -4.00 16.32 -10.33
CA GLU A 102 -3.78 15.57 -11.57
C GLU A 102 -3.59 14.08 -11.30
N ALA A 103 -2.90 13.73 -10.19
CA ALA A 103 -2.72 12.33 -9.80
C ALA A 103 -4.04 11.71 -9.30
N LEU A 104 -4.85 12.45 -8.52
CA LEU A 104 -6.17 11.98 -8.09
C LEU A 104 -7.09 11.72 -9.28
N GLU A 105 -7.16 12.64 -10.24
CA GLU A 105 -7.94 12.47 -11.46
C GLU A 105 -7.42 11.30 -12.30
N ALA A 106 -6.09 11.18 -12.46
CA ALA A 106 -5.44 10.12 -13.23
C ALA A 106 -5.72 8.73 -12.65
N LEU A 107 -5.75 8.56 -11.33
CA LEU A 107 -6.11 7.29 -10.68
C LEU A 107 -7.48 6.77 -11.14
N VAL A 108 -8.44 7.66 -11.29
CA VAL A 108 -9.80 7.34 -11.74
C VAL A 108 -9.86 7.17 -13.25
N LYS A 109 -9.34 8.15 -13.99
CA LYS A 109 -9.37 8.20 -15.46
C LYS A 109 -8.68 6.99 -16.08
N TYR A 110 -7.55 6.59 -15.53
CA TYR A 110 -6.75 5.46 -16.01
C TYR A 110 -7.02 4.15 -15.23
N ARG A 111 -8.10 4.14 -14.44
CA ARG A 111 -8.69 2.95 -13.82
C ARG A 111 -7.70 2.11 -13.02
N VAL A 112 -6.91 2.76 -12.14
CA VAL A 112 -6.13 2.01 -11.16
C VAL A 112 -7.05 1.05 -10.41
N GLU A 113 -6.70 -0.24 -10.35
CA GLU A 113 -7.61 -1.27 -9.86
C GLU A 113 -7.96 -1.09 -8.39
N TYR A 114 -6.93 -0.85 -7.58
CA TYR A 114 -7.05 -0.90 -6.13
C TYR A 114 -6.03 0.00 -5.44
N LEU A 115 -6.46 0.72 -4.41
CA LEU A 115 -5.59 1.49 -3.52
C LEU A 115 -5.81 1.09 -2.07
N ASN A 116 -4.75 0.59 -1.45
CA ASN A 116 -4.69 0.35 -0.02
C ASN A 116 -4.07 1.58 0.66
N ILE A 117 -4.88 2.35 1.38
CA ILE A 117 -4.44 3.58 2.04
C ILE A 117 -4.12 3.27 3.50
N SER A 118 -2.90 3.54 3.90
CA SER A 118 -2.36 3.20 5.22
C SER A 118 -2.69 4.28 6.24
N ILE A 119 -3.75 4.07 7.05
CA ILE A 119 -4.26 5.03 8.03
C ILE A 119 -4.40 4.33 9.39
N ASP A 120 -3.44 4.57 10.28
CA ASP A 120 -3.35 3.87 11.55
C ASP A 120 -3.88 4.72 12.74
N GLY A 121 -5.03 5.36 12.54
CA GLY A 121 -5.74 6.12 13.58
C GLY A 121 -7.04 6.74 13.06
N ALA A 122 -8.04 6.92 13.92
CA ALA A 122 -9.29 7.61 13.62
C ALA A 122 -9.26 9.10 13.94
N THR A 123 -8.24 9.55 14.65
CA THR A 123 -7.98 10.95 15.02
C THR A 123 -6.55 11.33 14.65
N GLN A 124 -6.28 12.64 14.53
CA GLN A 124 -4.91 13.09 14.29
C GLN A 124 -3.97 12.64 15.40
N GLU A 125 -4.44 12.61 16.63
CA GLU A 125 -3.68 12.20 17.79
C GLU A 125 -3.22 10.74 17.66
N THR A 126 -4.14 9.80 17.49
CA THR A 126 -3.81 8.36 17.36
C THR A 126 -3.03 8.06 16.08
N TYR A 127 -3.39 8.72 14.97
CA TYR A 127 -2.72 8.58 13.68
C TYR A 127 -1.24 8.98 13.74
N SER A 128 -0.92 10.12 14.34
CA SER A 128 0.44 10.67 14.35
C SER A 128 1.40 9.92 15.29
N ILE A 129 0.91 9.10 16.21
CA ILE A 129 1.77 8.26 17.07
C ILE A 129 2.61 7.30 16.22
N TYR A 130 2.03 6.70 15.19
CA TYR A 130 2.76 5.82 14.26
C TYR A 130 3.17 6.52 12.97
N ARG A 131 2.25 7.29 12.35
CA ARG A 131 2.44 7.99 11.07
C ARG A 131 3.06 9.37 11.28
N VAL A 132 4.28 9.41 11.86
CA VAL A 132 4.98 10.64 12.23
C VAL A 132 5.19 11.52 10.99
N GLY A 133 4.78 12.80 11.10
CA GLY A 133 4.81 13.77 10.01
C GLY A 133 3.59 13.73 9.09
N GLY A 134 2.66 12.81 9.32
CA GLY A 134 1.42 12.72 8.54
C GLY A 134 0.32 13.63 9.08
N ASN A 135 -0.57 14.04 8.19
CA ASN A 135 -1.76 14.84 8.47
C ASN A 135 -3.00 14.07 8.04
N LEU A 136 -3.78 13.59 9.02
CA LEU A 136 -5.00 12.81 8.77
C LEU A 136 -6.05 13.60 7.98
N CYS A 137 -6.18 14.90 8.24
CA CYS A 137 -7.11 15.74 7.51
C CYS A 137 -6.81 15.76 6.01
N ASN A 138 -5.53 15.89 5.64
CA ASN A 138 -5.11 15.84 4.23
C ASN A 138 -5.44 14.49 3.58
N VAL A 139 -5.21 13.39 4.29
CA VAL A 139 -5.53 12.04 3.79
C VAL A 139 -7.03 11.92 3.52
N LEU A 140 -7.87 12.31 4.49
CA LEU A 140 -9.34 12.23 4.34
C LEU A 140 -9.86 13.15 3.24
N GLN A 141 -9.32 14.37 3.10
CA GLN A 141 -9.66 15.28 2.01
C GLN A 141 -9.26 14.71 0.63
N ASN A 142 -8.10 14.08 0.52
CA ASN A 142 -7.68 13.44 -0.73
C ASN A 142 -8.58 12.25 -1.09
N ILE A 143 -9.03 11.47 -0.11
CA ILE A 143 -10.01 10.39 -0.32
C ILE A 143 -11.35 10.97 -0.80
N GLU A 144 -11.83 12.05 -0.19
CA GLU A 144 -13.07 12.71 -0.59
C GLU A 144 -12.99 13.25 -2.03
N ARG A 145 -11.90 13.93 -2.38
CA ARG A 145 -11.64 14.39 -3.76
C ARG A 145 -11.60 13.23 -4.75
N LEU A 146 -10.93 12.13 -4.38
CA LEU A 146 -10.88 10.94 -5.23
C LEU A 146 -12.28 10.35 -5.46
N ASN A 147 -13.12 10.28 -4.43
CA ASN A 147 -14.51 9.84 -4.58
C ASN A 147 -15.32 10.79 -5.47
N ASN A 148 -15.12 12.11 -5.38
CA ASN A 148 -15.74 13.09 -6.28
C ASN A 148 -15.33 12.86 -7.75
N TYR A 149 -14.05 12.53 -8.01
CA TYR A 149 -13.62 12.12 -9.36
C TYR A 149 -14.26 10.82 -9.81
N LYS A 150 -14.41 9.82 -8.91
CA LYS A 150 -15.13 8.57 -9.25
C LYS A 150 -16.57 8.82 -9.67
N GLU A 151 -17.28 9.69 -8.96
CA GLU A 151 -18.64 10.10 -9.33
C GLU A 151 -18.66 10.82 -10.68
N ARG A 152 -17.77 11.80 -10.88
CA ARG A 152 -17.65 12.57 -12.13
C ARG A 152 -17.38 11.69 -13.35
N TYR A 153 -16.55 10.66 -13.21
CA TYR A 153 -16.20 9.72 -14.26
C TYR A 153 -17.12 8.51 -14.33
N ASN A 154 -18.11 8.42 -13.46
CA ASN A 154 -18.98 7.24 -13.30
C ASN A 154 -18.14 5.95 -13.22
N SER A 155 -17.09 5.97 -12.38
CA SER A 155 -16.09 4.91 -12.24
C SER A 155 -16.16 4.25 -10.89
N GLU A 156 -16.10 2.91 -10.86
CA GLU A 156 -15.92 2.15 -9.62
C GLU A 156 -14.45 2.11 -9.17
N TYR A 157 -13.52 2.50 -10.04
CA TYR A 157 -12.09 2.45 -9.81
C TYR A 157 -11.53 3.81 -9.40
N PRO A 158 -10.47 3.77 -8.55
CA PRO A 158 -9.95 2.61 -7.85
C PRO A 158 -10.89 2.10 -6.75
N LYS A 159 -10.86 0.80 -6.44
CA LYS A 159 -11.42 0.28 -5.20
C LYS A 159 -10.54 0.74 -4.04
N LEU A 160 -11.14 1.30 -3.01
CA LEU A 160 -10.41 1.87 -1.87
C LEU A 160 -10.44 0.94 -0.66
N SER A 161 -9.33 0.85 0.04
CA SER A 161 -9.21 0.10 1.27
C SER A 161 -8.47 0.91 2.33
N TRP A 162 -9.03 0.96 3.52
CA TRP A 162 -8.42 1.54 4.72
C TRP A 162 -7.57 0.47 5.41
N GLN A 163 -6.25 0.49 5.19
CA GLN A 163 -5.35 -0.38 5.92
C GLN A 163 -5.10 0.19 7.31
N PHE A 164 -5.37 -0.61 8.31
CA PHE A 164 -5.25 -0.25 9.71
C PHE A 164 -4.43 -1.30 10.46
N VAL A 165 -3.20 -0.97 10.81
CA VAL A 165 -2.39 -1.82 11.70
C VAL A 165 -2.84 -1.56 13.13
N ILE A 166 -3.25 -2.62 13.81
CA ILE A 166 -3.79 -2.54 15.17
C ILE A 166 -2.63 -2.49 16.16
N PHE A 167 -2.55 -1.38 16.89
CA PHE A 167 -1.60 -1.13 17.97
C PHE A 167 -2.34 -0.85 19.28
N GLY A 168 -1.68 -0.95 20.42
CA GLY A 168 -2.29 -0.66 21.72
C GLY A 168 -2.63 0.82 21.94
N HIS A 169 -2.16 1.74 21.10
CA HIS A 169 -2.53 3.16 21.15
C HIS A 169 -3.73 3.53 20.28
N ASN A 170 -4.08 2.67 19.29
CA ASN A 170 -5.17 2.92 18.36
C ASN A 170 -6.26 1.83 18.38
N GLU A 171 -6.16 0.80 19.21
CA GLU A 171 -7.12 -0.31 19.24
C GLU A 171 -8.55 0.18 19.52
N GLN A 172 -8.71 1.21 20.35
CA GLN A 172 -10.01 1.79 20.68
C GLN A 172 -10.65 2.58 19.53
N ASP A 173 -9.88 2.88 18.49
CA ASP A 173 -10.39 3.55 17.27
C ASP A 173 -11.16 2.60 16.33
N LEU A 174 -11.07 1.28 16.51
CA LEU A 174 -11.64 0.27 15.60
C LEU A 174 -13.12 0.54 15.22
N PRO A 175 -14.05 0.84 16.15
CA PRO A 175 -15.43 1.14 15.79
C PRO A 175 -15.53 2.40 14.92
N LYS A 176 -14.76 3.44 15.28
CA LYS A 176 -14.77 4.70 14.54
C LYS A 176 -14.19 4.59 13.13
N VAL A 177 -13.12 3.79 12.97
CA VAL A 177 -12.55 3.51 11.65
C VAL A 177 -13.57 2.81 10.75
N LYS A 178 -14.35 1.87 11.28
CA LYS A 178 -15.41 1.21 10.49
C LYS A 178 -16.49 2.20 10.02
N GLU A 179 -16.92 3.13 10.88
CA GLU A 179 -17.84 4.20 10.49
C GLU A 179 -17.25 5.08 9.39
N LEU A 180 -15.96 5.45 9.51
CA LEU A 180 -15.25 6.25 8.51
C LEU A 180 -15.09 5.49 7.19
N CYS A 181 -14.82 4.19 7.23
CA CYS A 181 -14.79 3.36 6.04
C CYS A 181 -16.10 3.41 5.26
N LEU A 182 -17.24 3.29 5.95
CA LEU A 182 -18.57 3.44 5.33
C LEU A 182 -18.76 4.84 4.74
N LYS A 183 -18.42 5.88 5.50
CA LYS A 183 -18.54 7.28 5.05
C LYS A 183 -17.75 7.55 3.78
N TYR A 184 -16.52 7.03 3.69
CA TYR A 184 -15.60 7.28 2.57
C TYR A 184 -15.63 6.21 1.47
N ASN A 185 -16.59 5.29 1.51
CA ASN A 185 -16.73 4.19 0.56
C ASN A 185 -15.45 3.36 0.41
N MET A 186 -14.90 2.92 1.53
CA MET A 186 -13.68 2.14 1.65
C MET A 186 -13.95 0.78 2.29
N ALA A 187 -13.23 -0.25 1.86
CA ALA A 187 -13.18 -1.51 2.59
C ALA A 187 -12.30 -1.35 3.84
N PHE A 188 -12.71 -1.93 4.96
CA PHE A 188 -11.87 -2.01 6.16
C PHE A 188 -10.88 -3.17 6.03
N ASN A 189 -9.58 -2.90 6.18
CA ASN A 189 -8.50 -3.88 6.05
C ASN A 189 -7.59 -3.88 7.29
N PRO A 190 -8.04 -4.50 8.39
CA PRO A 190 -7.26 -4.58 9.61
C PRO A 190 -6.04 -5.50 9.44
N LYS A 191 -4.93 -5.11 10.05
CA LYS A 191 -3.68 -5.88 10.08
C LYS A 191 -3.21 -6.08 11.51
N LEU A 192 -2.73 -7.26 11.81
CA LEU A 192 -2.06 -7.51 13.09
C LEU A 192 -0.68 -6.85 13.12
N ASN A 193 -0.37 -6.21 14.24
CA ASN A 193 0.96 -5.63 14.50
C ASN A 193 2.06 -6.68 14.25
N TYR A 194 3.14 -6.26 13.61
CA TYR A 194 4.29 -7.11 13.30
C TYR A 194 5.53 -6.82 14.17
N SER A 195 5.45 -5.82 15.03
CA SER A 195 6.57 -5.36 15.88
C SER A 195 6.16 -5.31 17.35
N GLN A 196 7.14 -5.02 18.19
CA GLN A 196 6.90 -4.79 19.63
C GLN A 196 6.45 -3.34 19.92
N PHE A 197 6.35 -2.50 18.92
CA PHE A 197 5.87 -1.13 19.11
C PHE A 197 4.39 -1.14 19.50
N SER A 198 4.08 -0.53 20.66
CA SER A 198 2.71 -0.35 21.16
C SER A 198 1.84 -1.62 21.04
N PRO A 199 2.17 -2.70 21.77
CA PRO A 199 1.41 -3.95 21.68
C PRO A 199 -0.03 -3.75 22.14
N VAL A 200 -0.96 -4.55 21.59
CA VAL A 200 -2.38 -4.59 21.96
C VAL A 200 -2.54 -4.78 23.47
N LYS A 201 -3.38 -3.96 24.09
CA LYS A 201 -3.67 -3.95 25.55
C LYS A 201 -4.96 -4.71 25.86
N ASP A 202 -6.03 -4.44 25.12
CA ASP A 202 -7.33 -5.08 25.29
C ASP A 202 -7.56 -6.12 24.15
N LYS A 203 -7.03 -7.32 24.39
CA LYS A 203 -7.12 -8.41 23.42
C LYS A 203 -8.56 -8.86 23.14
N GLU A 204 -9.46 -8.80 24.13
CA GLU A 204 -10.87 -9.19 23.95
C GLU A 204 -11.60 -8.20 23.06
N PHE A 205 -11.37 -6.92 23.29
CA PHE A 205 -11.91 -5.86 22.45
C PHE A 205 -11.45 -6.01 21.00
N VAL A 206 -10.14 -6.21 20.78
CA VAL A 206 -9.58 -6.39 19.43
C VAL A 206 -10.13 -7.63 18.73
N ARG A 207 -10.27 -8.77 19.41
CA ARG A 207 -10.88 -9.98 18.84
C ARG A 207 -12.31 -9.73 18.34
N ARG A 208 -13.09 -9.00 19.12
CA ARG A 208 -14.49 -8.67 18.79
C ARG A 208 -14.57 -7.64 17.69
N GLU A 209 -13.79 -6.55 17.78
CA GLU A 209 -13.94 -5.38 16.91
C GLU A 209 -13.14 -5.45 15.61
N SER A 210 -12.03 -6.19 15.55
CA SER A 210 -11.18 -6.19 14.35
C SER A 210 -11.79 -6.98 13.17
N GLY A 211 -12.65 -7.95 13.45
CA GLY A 211 -13.12 -8.94 12.47
C GLY A 211 -12.11 -10.04 12.18
N LEU A 212 -10.91 -10.02 12.79
CA LEU A 212 -9.88 -11.05 12.60
C LEU A 212 -10.09 -12.25 13.53
N GLY A 213 -10.83 -12.06 14.65
CA GLY A 213 -11.09 -13.11 15.64
C GLY A 213 -9.85 -13.57 16.41
N VAL A 214 -8.79 -12.76 16.34
CA VAL A 214 -7.52 -12.88 17.07
C VAL A 214 -6.98 -11.48 17.35
N ALA A 215 -6.17 -11.30 18.38
CA ALA A 215 -5.66 -10.01 18.79
C ALA A 215 -4.21 -9.73 18.35
N ASP A 216 -3.43 -10.78 18.15
CA ASP A 216 -2.03 -10.69 17.73
C ASP A 216 -1.61 -11.89 16.87
N ARG A 217 -0.36 -11.87 16.41
CA ARG A 217 0.18 -12.93 15.54
C ARG A 217 0.43 -14.25 16.25
N ASP A 218 0.68 -14.24 17.55
CA ASP A 218 0.85 -15.49 18.33
C ASP A 218 -0.49 -16.21 18.44
N GLU A 219 -1.57 -15.50 18.74
CA GLU A 219 -2.92 -16.07 18.71
C GLU A 219 -3.30 -16.58 17.32
N TYR A 220 -2.93 -15.81 16.26
CA TYR A 220 -3.17 -16.25 14.89
C TYR A 220 -2.47 -17.57 14.59
N ARG A 221 -1.18 -17.68 14.93
CA ARG A 221 -0.38 -18.89 14.74
C ARG A 221 -0.96 -20.09 15.50
N LEU A 222 -1.36 -19.89 16.74
CA LEU A 222 -1.99 -20.95 17.55
C LEU A 222 -3.33 -21.41 16.97
N LYS A 223 -4.15 -20.47 16.49
CA LYS A 223 -5.48 -20.76 15.95
C LYS A 223 -5.44 -21.43 14.58
N HIS A 224 -4.51 -21.03 13.72
CA HIS A 224 -4.45 -21.43 12.31
C HIS A 224 -3.33 -22.44 12.01
N ASN A 225 -2.47 -22.74 12.97
CA ASN A 225 -1.30 -23.63 12.83
C ASN A 225 -0.33 -23.22 11.70
N HIS A 226 -0.27 -21.92 11.40
CA HIS A 226 0.70 -21.31 10.48
C HIS A 226 0.92 -19.85 10.81
N GLU A 227 2.01 -19.28 10.34
CA GLU A 227 2.32 -17.86 10.53
C GLU A 227 1.29 -16.94 9.85
N TYR A 228 1.10 -15.73 10.38
CA TYR A 228 0.16 -14.74 9.84
C TYR A 228 0.47 -14.35 8.38
N LYS A 229 1.74 -14.35 8.01
CA LYS A 229 2.15 -14.26 6.61
C LYS A 229 2.37 -15.67 6.06
N ALA A 230 1.63 -16.03 5.03
CA ALA A 230 1.87 -17.25 4.27
C ALA A 230 3.26 -17.24 3.62
N PRO A 231 3.83 -18.41 3.26
CA PRO A 231 5.06 -18.48 2.47
C PRO A 231 4.98 -17.57 1.24
N CYS A 232 6.00 -16.77 1.04
CA CYS A 232 6.05 -15.82 -0.08
C CYS A 232 6.45 -16.54 -1.37
N TYR A 233 5.55 -16.59 -2.35
CA TYR A 233 5.81 -17.11 -3.69
C TYR A 233 6.13 -16.00 -4.71
N HIS A 234 6.20 -14.75 -4.27
CA HIS A 234 6.39 -13.59 -5.15
C HIS A 234 7.66 -13.67 -6.00
N CYS A 235 8.75 -14.22 -5.47
CA CYS A 235 9.99 -14.42 -6.25
C CYS A 235 9.77 -15.21 -7.56
N PHE A 236 8.73 -16.06 -7.60
CA PHE A 236 8.45 -16.94 -8.75
C PHE A 236 7.25 -16.48 -9.59
N SER A 237 6.36 -15.66 -9.04
CA SER A 237 5.12 -15.26 -9.69
C SER A 237 4.99 -13.77 -9.96
N SER A 238 5.63 -12.94 -9.14
CA SER A 238 5.56 -11.48 -9.21
C SER A 238 6.90 -10.88 -8.72
N PRO A 239 7.97 -10.95 -9.53
CA PRO A 239 9.29 -10.47 -9.12
C PRO A 239 9.25 -8.99 -8.72
N GLN A 240 10.02 -8.66 -7.68
CA GLN A 240 10.21 -7.30 -7.24
C GLN A 240 11.28 -6.63 -8.08
N ILE A 241 10.92 -5.52 -8.70
CA ILE A 241 11.80 -4.68 -9.51
C ILE A 241 11.97 -3.34 -8.79
N ASN A 242 13.20 -2.96 -8.55
CA ASN A 242 13.55 -1.72 -7.90
C ASN A 242 13.42 -0.52 -8.86
N TRP A 243 13.40 0.69 -8.33
CA TRP A 243 13.33 1.95 -9.08
C TRP A 243 14.43 2.14 -10.13
N ASN A 244 15.56 1.46 -9.99
CA ASN A 244 16.72 1.49 -10.91
C ASN A 244 16.78 0.28 -11.86
N GLY A 245 15.77 -0.59 -11.86
CA GLY A 245 15.69 -1.78 -12.70
C GLY A 245 16.29 -3.05 -12.10
N ASP A 246 16.93 -2.99 -10.93
CA ASP A 246 17.46 -4.18 -10.26
C ASP A 246 16.33 -5.13 -9.85
N ILE A 247 16.52 -6.43 -10.08
CA ILE A 247 15.58 -7.46 -9.64
C ILE A 247 15.93 -7.87 -8.22
N LEU A 248 15.02 -7.62 -7.29
CA LEU A 248 15.16 -8.00 -5.89
C LEU A 248 14.56 -9.40 -5.66
N GLY A 249 15.24 -10.23 -4.88
CA GLY A 249 14.78 -11.60 -4.60
C GLY A 249 13.57 -11.66 -3.68
N CYS A 250 13.44 -10.71 -2.76
CA CYS A 250 12.38 -10.66 -1.76
C CYS A 250 11.99 -9.21 -1.46
N SER A 251 10.69 -8.96 -1.30
CA SER A 251 10.16 -7.66 -0.89
C SER A 251 10.20 -7.43 0.64
N VAL A 252 10.64 -8.41 1.40
CA VAL A 252 10.80 -8.33 2.86
C VAL A 252 12.28 -8.44 3.18
N ILE A 253 12.87 -7.34 3.59
CA ILE A 253 14.24 -7.26 4.09
C ILE A 253 14.19 -7.35 5.61
#